data_896f68fcfe0658f99c20f1de88edc4c3
#
_entry.id   896f68fcfe0658f99c20f1de88edc4c3
#
_cell.length_a   1.000
_cell.length_b   1.000
_cell.length_c   1.000
_cell.angle_alpha   90.00
_cell.angle_beta   90.00
_cell.angle_gamma   90.00
#
_symmetry.space_group_name_H-M   'P 1'
#
loop_
_entity.id
_entity.type
_entity.pdbx_description
1 polymer ?
#
loop_
_entity_poly.entity_id
_entity_poly.type
_entity_poly.pdbx_seq_one_letter_code
_entity_poly.pdbx_strand_id
1 'polypeptide(L)'
;NPPQLFLVTQGAQPFELEQPSLGFQSPLWAMGRVIALENPQLWGGMLDLDPDVDINQNITALLLGLTHAHDEDHLVFRKGQGYIARLLPLKSLETTTVKIQPEATYLITGGIGHLGLELAEHLVNLGAKHLILTTRRSLPARFLWDSATELAQISEKIRKLEEKGASIEVISADVGNFEAMQAIFTQIEKTAYPLRGIFHLAGISGRQAQLKDCTLQDLEAVFQAKVKGSWNLHQLSLGTQLDYFVLFSSAGAIWGAKEQGLYDTVSHWLDALAHFRHLQGLPADRQPYRPRWPSRQPHQSGSIAQ
;
A
#
# COMPACT_ATOMS: atom_id res chain seq x y z
N ASN A 1 -24.57 0.35 29.14
CA ASN A 1 -23.57 0.74 28.15
C ASN A 1 -23.96 0.10 26.78
N PRO A 2 -23.82 0.82 25.68
CA PRO A 2 -23.99 0.20 24.36
C PRO A 2 -22.99 -0.97 24.17
N PRO A 3 -23.30 -1.95 23.34
CA PRO A 3 -22.36 -3.01 23.02
C PRO A 3 -21.12 -2.40 22.33
N GLN A 4 -19.94 -2.94 22.64
CA GLN A 4 -18.70 -2.51 22.02
C GLN A 4 -18.36 -3.42 20.84
N LEU A 5 -17.83 -2.81 19.77
CA LEU A 5 -17.35 -3.50 18.58
C LEU A 5 -15.85 -3.78 18.73
N PHE A 6 -15.47 -5.04 18.63
CA PHE A 6 -14.09 -5.46 18.51
C PHE A 6 -13.85 -6.05 17.12
N LEU A 7 -12.75 -5.69 16.47
CA LEU A 7 -12.27 -6.34 15.27
C LEU A 7 -11.17 -7.34 15.65
N VAL A 8 -11.37 -8.60 15.31
CA VAL A 8 -10.41 -9.66 15.59
C VAL A 8 -9.87 -10.19 14.26
N THR A 9 -8.56 -10.19 14.12
CA THR A 9 -7.82 -10.74 12.97
C THR A 9 -6.82 -11.78 13.46
N GLN A 10 -6.23 -12.52 12.53
CA GLN A 10 -5.16 -13.47 12.83
C GLN A 10 -4.04 -13.34 11.81
N GLY A 11 -2.84 -13.03 12.26
CA GLY A 11 -1.68 -12.86 11.38
C GLY A 11 -1.81 -11.68 10.39
N ALA A 12 -2.65 -10.70 10.70
CA ALA A 12 -2.89 -9.55 9.83
C ALA A 12 -1.79 -8.48 9.93
N GLN A 13 -1.14 -8.39 11.10
CA GLN A 13 -0.10 -7.41 11.32
C GLN A 13 1.28 -8.04 11.19
N PRO A 14 2.19 -7.37 10.44
CA PRO A 14 3.57 -7.84 10.33
C PRO A 14 4.25 -7.75 11.70
N PHE A 15 4.80 -8.85 12.15
CA PHE A 15 5.50 -8.95 13.43
C PHE A 15 6.76 -9.77 13.22
N GLU A 16 7.93 -9.18 13.47
CA GLU A 16 9.22 -9.78 13.21
C GLU A 16 9.36 -10.42 11.79
N LEU A 17 10.54 -10.77 11.35
CA LEU A 17 10.79 -11.24 9.98
C LEU A 17 10.51 -12.74 9.79
N GLU A 18 9.60 -13.34 10.55
CA GLU A 18 9.58 -14.79 10.70
C GLU A 18 8.80 -15.58 9.63
N GLN A 19 7.77 -15.04 8.99
CA GLN A 19 7.15 -15.72 7.82
C GLN A 19 6.44 -14.73 6.88
N PRO A 20 6.52 -14.92 5.54
CA PRO A 20 5.78 -14.12 4.60
C PRO A 20 4.30 -14.51 4.62
N SER A 21 3.54 -13.92 5.52
CA SER A 21 2.09 -13.96 5.44
C SER A 21 1.61 -12.71 4.73
N LEU A 22 0.93 -12.88 3.61
CA LEU A 22 0.14 -11.80 3.04
C LEU A 22 -1.09 -11.64 3.93
N GLY A 23 -1.03 -10.71 4.85
CA GLY A 23 -2.12 -10.44 5.77
C GLY A 23 -3.37 -9.94 5.05
N PHE A 24 -4.14 -10.82 4.39
CA PHE A 24 -5.37 -10.46 3.68
C PHE A 24 -6.37 -9.71 4.57
N GLN A 25 -6.31 -9.91 5.88
CA GLN A 25 -7.12 -9.19 6.86
C GLN A 25 -6.51 -7.84 7.27
N SER A 26 -5.27 -7.56 6.85
CA SER A 26 -4.55 -6.32 7.18
C SER A 26 -5.36 -5.03 6.87
N PRO A 27 -6.10 -4.90 5.76
CA PRO A 27 -6.91 -3.73 5.48
C PRO A 27 -7.95 -3.39 6.56
N LEU A 28 -8.43 -4.39 7.31
CA LEU A 28 -9.37 -4.19 8.42
C LEU A 28 -8.79 -3.30 9.53
N TRP A 29 -7.46 -3.25 9.64
CA TRP A 29 -6.80 -2.41 10.64
C TRP A 29 -6.92 -0.92 10.34
N ALA A 30 -6.82 -0.51 9.09
CA ALA A 30 -7.10 0.87 8.72
C ALA A 30 -8.60 1.19 8.85
N MET A 31 -9.47 0.26 8.44
CA MET A 31 -10.91 0.41 8.61
C MET A 31 -11.29 0.57 10.08
N GLY A 32 -10.72 -0.22 10.98
CA GLY A 32 -10.96 -0.14 12.42
C GLY A 32 -10.58 1.23 13.00
N ARG A 33 -9.45 1.81 12.57
CA ARG A 33 -9.06 3.17 12.98
C ARG A 33 -10.11 4.20 12.57
N VAL A 34 -10.67 4.06 11.38
CA VAL A 34 -11.71 4.98 10.92
C VAL A 34 -13.02 4.75 11.69
N ILE A 35 -13.39 3.49 11.97
CA ILE A 35 -14.56 3.20 12.85
C ILE A 35 -14.39 3.84 14.21
N ALA A 36 -13.21 3.73 14.82
CA ALA A 36 -12.90 4.36 16.10
C ALA A 36 -13.07 5.88 16.06
N LEU A 37 -12.62 6.52 14.97
CA LEU A 37 -12.75 7.96 14.78
C LEU A 37 -14.21 8.41 14.54
N GLU A 38 -14.98 7.63 13.77
CA GLU A 38 -16.35 7.97 13.39
C GLU A 38 -17.38 7.59 14.47
N ASN A 39 -17.13 6.49 15.21
CA ASN A 39 -18.06 5.93 16.19
C ASN A 39 -17.35 5.56 17.51
N PRO A 40 -16.72 6.53 18.20
CA PRO A 40 -15.93 6.25 19.41
C PRO A 40 -16.75 5.60 20.53
N GLN A 41 -18.06 5.85 20.59
CA GLN A 41 -18.96 5.26 21.59
C GLN A 41 -19.22 3.76 21.38
N LEU A 42 -19.00 3.24 20.17
CA LEU A 42 -19.16 1.83 19.84
C LEU A 42 -17.82 1.09 19.81
N TRP A 43 -16.72 1.83 19.81
CA TRP A 43 -15.41 1.25 19.61
C TRP A 43 -14.91 0.52 20.86
N GLY A 44 -14.57 -0.76 20.72
CA GLY A 44 -13.96 -1.59 21.75
C GLY A 44 -12.47 -1.83 21.52
N GLY A 45 -12.05 -2.02 20.27
CA GLY A 45 -10.64 -2.23 19.92
C GLY A 45 -10.40 -3.19 18.75
N MET A 46 -9.11 -3.36 18.43
CA MET A 46 -8.62 -4.35 17.46
C MET A 46 -7.64 -5.30 18.08
N LEU A 47 -7.78 -6.57 17.74
CA LEU A 47 -6.93 -7.65 18.24
C LEU A 47 -6.44 -8.46 17.04
N ASP A 48 -5.12 -8.68 16.94
CA ASP A 48 -4.53 -9.59 15.96
C ASP A 48 -3.93 -10.79 16.67
N LEU A 49 -4.53 -11.95 16.47
CA LEU A 49 -4.15 -13.20 17.11
C LEU A 49 -2.93 -13.83 16.42
N ASP A 50 -2.24 -14.67 17.15
CA ASP A 50 -1.07 -15.38 16.65
C ASP A 50 -1.49 -16.51 15.69
N PRO A 51 -0.99 -16.54 14.45
CA PRO A 51 -1.29 -17.65 13.53
C PRO A 51 -0.57 -18.96 13.87
N ASP A 52 0.51 -18.91 14.67
CA ASP A 52 1.43 -20.02 14.89
C ASP A 52 1.23 -20.75 16.24
N VAL A 53 0.21 -20.34 17.02
CA VAL A 53 -0.09 -20.96 18.31
C VAL A 53 -1.42 -21.74 18.30
N ASP A 54 -1.60 -22.60 19.27
CA ASP A 54 -2.85 -23.38 19.41
C ASP A 54 -4.06 -22.51 19.79
N ILE A 55 -5.25 -23.07 19.60
CA ILE A 55 -6.51 -22.36 19.83
C ILE A 55 -6.68 -21.90 21.28
N ASN A 56 -6.17 -22.66 22.27
CA ASN A 56 -6.35 -22.31 23.69
C ASN A 56 -5.51 -21.10 24.06
N GLN A 57 -4.30 -20.98 23.50
CA GLN A 57 -3.46 -19.79 23.64
C GLN A 57 -4.12 -18.57 23.01
N ASN A 58 -4.71 -18.70 21.82
CA ASN A 58 -5.46 -17.62 21.18
C ASN A 58 -6.75 -17.26 21.93
N ILE A 59 -7.46 -18.21 22.53
CA ILE A 59 -8.61 -17.91 23.41
C ILE A 59 -8.16 -17.09 24.62
N THR A 60 -7.06 -17.48 25.23
CA THR A 60 -6.48 -16.72 26.39
C THR A 60 -6.12 -15.30 25.97
N ALA A 61 -5.42 -15.13 24.83
CA ALA A 61 -5.05 -13.84 24.28
C ALA A 61 -6.30 -12.97 23.98
N LEU A 62 -7.33 -13.58 23.37
CA LEU A 62 -8.60 -12.91 23.08
C LEU A 62 -9.26 -12.42 24.35
N LEU A 63 -9.41 -13.28 25.36
CA LEU A 63 -10.02 -12.90 26.64
C LEU A 63 -9.23 -11.77 27.34
N LEU A 64 -7.89 -11.84 27.33
CA LEU A 64 -7.05 -10.78 27.86
C LEU A 64 -7.27 -9.45 27.11
N GLY A 65 -7.32 -9.48 25.79
CA GLY A 65 -7.57 -8.30 24.98
C GLY A 65 -8.95 -7.68 25.21
N LEU A 66 -9.98 -8.51 25.37
CA LEU A 66 -11.35 -8.04 25.61
C LEU A 66 -11.56 -7.47 27.01
N THR A 67 -10.82 -7.95 28.02
CA THR A 67 -11.09 -7.62 29.44
C THR A 67 -10.09 -6.62 30.04
N HIS A 68 -8.87 -6.51 29.50
CA HIS A 68 -7.78 -5.73 30.11
C HIS A 68 -7.19 -4.65 29.20
N ALA A 69 -7.80 -4.35 28.07
CA ALA A 69 -7.32 -3.37 27.09
C ALA A 69 -7.73 -1.92 27.42
N HIS A 70 -7.85 -1.54 28.70
CA HIS A 70 -8.42 -0.25 29.12
C HIS A 70 -7.64 0.98 28.60
N ASP A 71 -6.34 0.83 28.27
CA ASP A 71 -5.50 1.95 27.83
C ASP A 71 -5.05 1.83 26.36
N GLU A 72 -5.30 0.68 25.71
CA GLU A 72 -4.82 0.38 24.37
C GLU A 72 -5.87 -0.35 23.56
N ASP A 73 -6.21 0.20 22.43
CA ASP A 73 -7.28 -0.31 21.57
C ASP A 73 -6.78 -1.06 20.32
N HIS A 74 -5.46 -1.22 20.18
CA HIS A 74 -4.81 -1.91 19.05
C HIS A 74 -3.75 -2.87 19.58
N LEU A 75 -4.10 -4.14 19.73
CA LEU A 75 -3.25 -5.16 20.31
C LEU A 75 -2.89 -6.25 19.29
N VAL A 76 -1.63 -6.64 19.28
CA VAL A 76 -1.13 -7.79 18.52
C VAL A 76 -0.58 -8.81 19.52
N PHE A 77 -1.05 -10.04 19.42
CA PHE A 77 -0.55 -11.14 20.24
C PHE A 77 0.39 -12.02 19.44
N ARG A 78 1.60 -12.26 19.95
CA ARG A 78 2.57 -13.19 19.37
C ARG A 78 3.33 -13.89 20.48
N LYS A 79 3.50 -15.22 20.36
CA LYS A 79 4.24 -16.05 21.32
C LYS A 79 3.77 -15.85 22.77
N GLY A 80 2.45 -15.68 22.96
CA GLY A 80 1.84 -15.46 24.29
C GLY A 80 2.03 -14.07 24.88
N GLN A 81 2.60 -13.12 24.13
CA GLN A 81 2.80 -11.73 24.58
C GLN A 81 1.93 -10.76 23.77
N GLY A 82 1.42 -9.70 24.43
CA GLY A 82 0.72 -8.61 23.81
C GLY A 82 1.67 -7.47 23.41
N TYR A 83 1.48 -6.94 22.23
CA TYR A 83 2.26 -5.85 21.64
C TYR A 83 1.36 -4.71 21.17
N ILE A 84 1.89 -3.51 21.17
CA ILE A 84 1.21 -2.30 20.72
C ILE A 84 2.07 -1.57 19.69
N ALA A 85 1.45 -1.00 18.67
CA ALA A 85 2.15 -0.18 17.68
C ALA A 85 2.46 1.22 18.23
N ARG A 86 3.64 1.76 17.91
CA ARG A 86 4.01 3.15 18.24
C ARG A 86 4.72 3.80 17.07
N LEU A 87 4.37 5.05 16.79
CA LEU A 87 5.12 5.92 15.90
C LEU A 87 6.31 6.50 16.66
N LEU A 88 7.50 6.25 16.14
CA LEU A 88 8.73 6.75 16.75
C LEU A 88 9.40 7.75 15.81
N PRO A 89 9.94 8.85 16.34
CA PRO A 89 10.76 9.76 15.53
C PRO A 89 11.96 9.03 14.95
N LEU A 90 12.20 9.20 13.66
CA LEU A 90 13.39 8.66 13.01
C LEU A 90 14.58 9.59 13.30
N LYS A 91 15.61 9.07 13.92
CA LYS A 91 16.78 9.86 14.34
C LYS A 91 17.71 10.23 13.18
N SER A 92 17.79 9.41 12.16
CA SER A 92 18.52 9.65 10.93
C SER A 92 17.98 8.76 9.81
N LEU A 93 17.92 9.28 8.60
CA LEU A 93 17.74 8.49 7.38
C LEU A 93 19.13 8.22 6.81
N GLU A 94 19.47 6.95 6.64
CA GLU A 94 20.56 6.61 5.75
C GLU A 94 20.09 6.95 4.32
N THR A 95 20.70 7.95 3.72
CA THR A 95 20.41 8.31 2.33
C THR A 95 21.02 7.26 1.42
N THR A 96 20.21 6.37 0.91
CA THR A 96 20.63 5.49 -0.20
C THR A 96 20.48 6.27 -1.50
N THR A 97 21.55 6.32 -2.29
CA THR A 97 21.50 6.93 -3.62
C THR A 97 20.61 6.08 -4.53
N VAL A 98 19.55 6.67 -5.05
CA VAL A 98 18.70 6.03 -6.07
C VAL A 98 19.54 5.88 -7.35
N LYS A 99 19.69 4.64 -7.83
CA LYS A 99 20.44 4.33 -9.05
C LYS A 99 19.46 4.01 -10.18
N ILE A 100 19.35 4.90 -11.14
CA ILE A 100 18.56 4.70 -12.36
C ILE A 100 19.46 4.21 -13.49
N GLN A 101 19.03 3.17 -14.20
CA GLN A 101 19.74 2.59 -15.32
C GLN A 101 19.19 3.17 -16.63
N PRO A 102 19.98 3.86 -17.46
CA PRO A 102 19.51 4.45 -18.72
C PRO A 102 18.95 3.40 -19.70
N GLU A 103 19.54 2.22 -19.72
CA GLU A 103 19.16 1.12 -20.60
C GLU A 103 18.11 0.19 -19.98
N ALA A 104 17.21 0.76 -19.17
CA ALA A 104 16.13 0.04 -18.50
C ALA A 104 14.79 0.74 -18.67
N THR A 105 13.71 -0.03 -18.61
CA THR A 105 12.34 0.48 -18.64
C THR A 105 11.81 0.69 -17.22
N TYR A 106 11.10 1.79 -17.03
CA TYR A 106 10.39 2.14 -15.79
C TYR A 106 8.90 2.31 -16.08
N LEU A 107 8.07 1.50 -15.42
CA LEU A 107 6.62 1.50 -15.55
C LEU A 107 5.99 2.36 -14.45
N ILE A 108 5.20 3.35 -14.84
CA ILE A 108 4.48 4.24 -13.92
C ILE A 108 2.98 4.10 -14.18
N THR A 109 2.25 3.48 -13.26
CA THR A 109 0.79 3.40 -13.38
C THR A 109 0.14 4.67 -12.82
N GLY A 110 -0.91 5.16 -13.48
CA GLY A 110 -1.41 6.51 -13.21
C GLY A 110 -0.45 7.62 -13.68
N GLY A 111 0.43 7.27 -14.64
CA GLY A 111 1.59 8.04 -15.05
C GLY A 111 1.30 9.40 -15.68
N ILE A 112 0.10 9.63 -16.24
CA ILE A 112 -0.31 10.94 -16.76
C ILE A 112 -1.05 11.82 -15.74
N GLY A 113 -1.24 11.33 -14.51
CA GLY A 113 -1.71 12.15 -13.40
C GLY A 113 -0.63 13.16 -12.96
N HIS A 114 -1.02 14.16 -12.16
CA HIS A 114 -0.09 15.20 -11.70
C HIS A 114 1.17 14.59 -11.05
N LEU A 115 1.00 13.74 -10.06
CA LEU A 115 2.13 13.10 -9.36
C LEU A 115 2.92 12.14 -10.27
N GLY A 116 2.23 11.45 -11.22
CA GLY A 116 2.87 10.56 -12.18
C GLY A 116 3.82 11.28 -13.12
N LEU A 117 3.43 12.46 -13.63
CA LEU A 117 4.26 13.28 -14.49
C LEU A 117 5.45 13.90 -13.73
N GLU A 118 5.26 14.35 -12.49
CA GLU A 118 6.35 14.82 -11.63
C GLU A 118 7.37 13.72 -11.34
N LEU A 119 6.89 12.50 -11.06
CA LEU A 119 7.76 11.32 -10.89
C LEU A 119 8.50 10.98 -12.18
N ALA A 120 7.81 10.98 -13.33
CA ALA A 120 8.44 10.76 -14.63
C ALA A 120 9.57 11.77 -14.88
N GLU A 121 9.35 13.05 -14.60
CA GLU A 121 10.37 14.09 -14.70
C GLU A 121 11.55 13.82 -13.76
N HIS A 122 11.27 13.45 -12.53
CA HIS A 122 12.32 13.12 -11.55
C HIS A 122 13.18 11.95 -12.04
N LEU A 123 12.56 10.87 -12.52
CA LEU A 123 13.27 9.70 -13.05
C LEU A 123 14.11 10.04 -14.29
N VAL A 124 13.61 10.87 -15.21
CA VAL A 124 14.36 11.36 -16.37
C VAL A 124 15.56 12.19 -15.92
N ASN A 125 15.40 13.08 -14.95
CA ASN A 125 16.50 13.87 -14.39
C ASN A 125 17.55 13.00 -13.69
N LEU A 126 17.18 11.83 -13.17
CA LEU A 126 18.09 10.81 -12.62
C LEU A 126 18.72 9.91 -13.72
N GLY A 127 18.32 10.07 -14.98
CA GLY A 127 18.92 9.37 -16.12
C GLY A 127 18.05 8.27 -16.76
N ALA A 128 16.79 8.12 -16.35
CA ALA A 128 15.87 7.18 -17.02
C ALA A 128 15.64 7.63 -18.48
N LYS A 129 15.74 6.65 -19.42
CA LYS A 129 15.52 6.93 -20.85
C LYS A 129 14.29 6.24 -21.42
N HIS A 130 13.75 5.23 -20.77
CA HIS A 130 12.61 4.48 -21.27
C HIS A 130 11.53 4.41 -20.19
N LEU A 131 10.42 5.15 -20.39
CA LEU A 131 9.31 5.18 -19.47
C LEU A 131 8.02 4.73 -20.17
N ILE A 132 7.26 3.88 -19.49
CA ILE A 132 5.89 3.53 -19.84
C ILE A 132 4.95 4.11 -18.80
N LEU A 133 4.07 4.99 -19.24
CA LEU A 133 3.05 5.63 -18.41
C LEU A 133 1.70 5.01 -18.71
N THR A 134 1.03 4.40 -17.73
CA THR A 134 -0.32 3.87 -17.97
C THR A 134 -1.40 4.76 -17.40
N THR A 135 -2.56 4.75 -18.05
CA THR A 135 -3.78 5.43 -17.62
C THR A 135 -5.00 4.60 -17.98
N ARG A 136 -6.04 4.62 -17.15
CA ARG A 136 -7.32 3.99 -17.52
C ARG A 136 -8.18 4.83 -18.49
N ARG A 137 -7.79 6.10 -18.70
CA ARG A 137 -8.51 6.97 -19.64
C ARG A 137 -8.28 6.46 -21.07
N SER A 138 -9.35 6.37 -21.86
CA SER A 138 -9.22 6.21 -23.30
C SER A 138 -8.64 7.49 -23.89
N LEU A 139 -7.50 7.37 -24.55
CA LEU A 139 -6.80 8.50 -25.15
C LEU A 139 -6.97 8.49 -26.65
N PRO A 140 -7.20 9.65 -27.29
CA PRO A 140 -7.12 9.76 -28.74
C PRO A 140 -5.69 9.53 -29.23
N ALA A 141 -5.50 9.42 -30.53
CA ALA A 141 -4.16 9.35 -31.10
C ALA A 141 -3.32 10.54 -30.66
N ARG A 142 -2.05 10.31 -30.37
CA ARG A 142 -1.17 11.30 -29.72
C ARG A 142 -1.08 12.65 -30.45
N PHE A 143 -1.12 12.65 -31.79
CA PHE A 143 -1.10 13.85 -32.59
C PHE A 143 -2.33 14.77 -32.40
N LEU A 144 -3.39 14.26 -31.77
CA LEU A 144 -4.60 15.03 -31.46
C LEU A 144 -4.57 15.67 -30.06
N TRP A 145 -3.56 15.39 -29.25
CA TRP A 145 -3.53 15.85 -27.85
C TRP A 145 -3.38 17.36 -27.74
N ASP A 146 -2.65 17.99 -28.64
CA ASP A 146 -2.43 19.45 -28.61
C ASP A 146 -3.71 20.26 -28.90
N SER A 147 -4.74 19.61 -29.49
CA SER A 147 -6.04 20.24 -29.75
C SER A 147 -7.03 20.17 -28.59
N ALA A 148 -6.74 19.36 -27.54
CA ALA A 148 -7.61 19.18 -26.38
C ALA A 148 -6.97 19.85 -25.14
N THR A 149 -7.65 20.81 -24.51
CA THR A 149 -7.10 21.67 -23.45
C THR A 149 -6.42 20.91 -22.30
N GLU A 150 -7.02 19.81 -21.84
CA GLU A 150 -6.46 19.01 -20.74
C GLU A 150 -5.26 18.17 -21.21
N LEU A 151 -5.33 17.58 -22.40
CA LEU A 151 -4.27 16.74 -22.96
C LEU A 151 -3.10 17.57 -23.48
N ALA A 152 -3.32 18.82 -23.89
CA ALA A 152 -2.25 19.71 -24.34
C ALA A 152 -1.20 19.95 -23.25
N GLN A 153 -1.61 20.12 -21.99
CA GLN A 153 -0.68 20.28 -20.88
C GLN A 153 0.13 19.00 -20.62
N ILE A 154 -0.50 17.84 -20.75
CA ILE A 154 0.16 16.54 -20.61
C ILE A 154 1.14 16.34 -21.77
N SER A 155 0.70 16.63 -23.01
CA SER A 155 1.53 16.57 -24.22
C SER A 155 2.79 17.43 -24.08
N GLU A 156 2.63 18.67 -23.62
CA GLU A 156 3.74 19.59 -23.40
C GLU A 156 4.75 19.08 -22.36
N LYS A 157 4.27 18.56 -21.23
CA LYS A 157 5.16 17.96 -20.23
C LYS A 157 5.92 16.75 -20.79
N ILE A 158 5.24 15.85 -21.49
CA ILE A 158 5.88 14.67 -22.10
C ILE A 158 6.91 15.11 -23.15
N ARG A 159 6.60 16.08 -24.01
CA ARG A 159 7.54 16.60 -25.00
C ARG A 159 8.82 17.14 -24.36
N LYS A 160 8.70 17.89 -23.25
CA LYS A 160 9.88 18.35 -22.49
C LYS A 160 10.75 17.21 -21.97
N LEU A 161 10.15 16.08 -21.58
CA LEU A 161 10.91 14.90 -21.17
C LEU A 161 11.62 14.25 -22.36
N GLU A 162 10.95 14.20 -23.51
CA GLU A 162 11.53 13.68 -24.76
C GLU A 162 12.67 14.56 -25.28
N GLU A 163 12.57 15.90 -25.13
CA GLU A 163 13.66 16.84 -25.44
C GLU A 163 14.91 16.60 -24.57
N LYS A 164 14.74 16.03 -23.34
CA LYS A 164 15.85 15.59 -22.48
C LYS A 164 16.41 14.22 -22.90
N GLY A 165 15.92 13.62 -23.99
CA GLY A 165 16.39 12.35 -24.54
C GLY A 165 15.69 11.10 -23.96
N ALA A 166 14.55 11.26 -23.29
CA ALA A 166 13.75 10.13 -22.84
C ALA A 166 12.74 9.68 -23.92
N SER A 167 12.50 8.38 -24.00
CA SER A 167 11.39 7.78 -24.75
C SER A 167 10.22 7.55 -23.80
N ILE A 168 9.08 8.19 -24.08
CA ILE A 168 7.89 8.12 -23.23
C ILE A 168 6.76 7.46 -24.01
N GLU A 169 6.36 6.28 -23.60
CA GLU A 169 5.18 5.61 -24.14
C GLU A 169 4.00 5.76 -23.17
N VAL A 170 2.85 6.18 -23.68
CA VAL A 170 1.62 6.29 -22.90
C VAL A 170 0.61 5.26 -23.37
N ILE A 171 0.22 4.36 -22.48
CA ILE A 171 -0.67 3.24 -22.79
C ILE A 171 -1.98 3.39 -22.00
N SER A 172 -3.09 3.29 -22.74
CA SER A 172 -4.43 3.24 -22.15
C SER A 172 -4.69 1.82 -21.62
N ALA A 173 -4.56 1.63 -20.32
CA ALA A 173 -4.79 0.34 -19.66
C ALA A 173 -5.27 0.56 -18.22
N ASP A 174 -6.27 -0.23 -17.81
CA ASP A 174 -6.66 -0.32 -16.39
C ASP A 174 -5.71 -1.30 -15.69
N VAL A 175 -4.99 -0.82 -14.68
CA VAL A 175 -4.07 -1.63 -13.90
C VAL A 175 -4.75 -2.79 -13.18
N GLY A 176 -6.05 -2.68 -12.88
CA GLY A 176 -6.86 -3.76 -12.32
C GLY A 176 -7.29 -4.82 -13.33
N ASN A 177 -7.01 -4.64 -14.63
CA ASN A 177 -7.20 -5.65 -15.66
C ASN A 177 -5.89 -6.40 -15.89
N PHE A 178 -5.88 -7.69 -15.51
CA PHE A 178 -4.68 -8.53 -15.57
C PHE A 178 -4.17 -8.71 -17.01
N GLU A 179 -5.06 -8.99 -17.95
CA GLU A 179 -4.72 -9.24 -19.35
C GLU A 179 -4.11 -8.00 -20.01
N ALA A 180 -4.68 -6.82 -19.72
CA ALA A 180 -4.15 -5.55 -20.22
C ALA A 180 -2.74 -5.28 -19.68
N MET A 181 -2.50 -5.54 -18.40
CA MET A 181 -1.18 -5.40 -17.80
C MET A 181 -0.20 -6.46 -18.31
N GLN A 182 -0.63 -7.70 -18.47
CA GLN A 182 0.19 -8.78 -19.04
C GLN A 182 0.67 -8.43 -20.47
N ALA A 183 -0.20 -7.82 -21.27
CA ALA A 183 0.20 -7.37 -22.62
C ALA A 183 1.32 -6.33 -22.57
N ILE A 184 1.30 -5.40 -21.60
CA ILE A 184 2.38 -4.41 -21.40
C ILE A 184 3.67 -5.10 -20.97
N PHE A 185 3.64 -6.04 -20.03
CA PHE A 185 4.83 -6.80 -19.63
C PHE A 185 5.42 -7.59 -20.81
N THR A 186 4.56 -8.27 -21.58
CA THR A 186 4.99 -8.99 -22.79
C THR A 186 5.58 -8.04 -23.85
N GLN A 187 5.07 -6.82 -23.97
CA GLN A 187 5.64 -5.81 -24.86
C GLN A 187 7.04 -5.40 -24.40
N ILE A 188 7.22 -5.13 -23.10
CA ILE A 188 8.52 -4.77 -22.53
C ILE A 188 9.55 -5.89 -22.76
N GLU A 189 9.18 -7.14 -22.54
CA GLU A 189 10.05 -8.31 -22.75
C GLU A 189 10.61 -8.43 -24.18
N LYS A 190 9.89 -7.87 -25.17
CA LYS A 190 10.33 -7.86 -26.58
C LYS A 190 11.30 -6.73 -26.90
N THR A 191 11.51 -5.79 -25.99
CA THR A 191 12.44 -4.67 -26.15
C THR A 191 13.85 -5.06 -25.69
N ALA A 192 14.85 -4.25 -26.06
CA ALA A 192 16.20 -4.37 -25.53
C ALA A 192 16.36 -3.77 -24.11
N TYR A 193 15.30 -3.17 -23.56
CA TYR A 193 15.32 -2.40 -22.33
C TYR A 193 14.52 -3.12 -21.23
N PRO A 194 15.16 -3.92 -20.37
CA PRO A 194 14.45 -4.73 -19.37
C PRO A 194 13.72 -3.86 -18.34
N LEU A 195 12.58 -4.35 -17.83
CA LEU A 195 11.86 -3.71 -16.75
C LEU A 195 12.68 -3.75 -15.45
N ARG A 196 12.99 -2.59 -14.90
CA ARG A 196 13.77 -2.45 -13.67
C ARG A 196 13.03 -1.72 -12.56
N GLY A 197 12.00 -0.96 -12.89
CA GLY A 197 11.22 -0.26 -11.87
C GLY A 197 9.73 -0.24 -12.17
N ILE A 198 8.94 -0.45 -11.13
CA ILE A 198 7.48 -0.29 -11.14
C ILE A 198 7.11 0.73 -10.08
N PHE A 199 6.38 1.76 -10.48
CA PHE A 199 5.87 2.80 -9.61
C PHE A 199 4.35 2.83 -9.74
N HIS A 200 3.66 2.41 -8.69
CA HIS A 200 2.21 2.28 -8.70
C HIS A 200 1.54 3.46 -8.03
N LEU A 201 1.11 4.44 -8.85
CA LEU A 201 0.40 5.63 -8.43
C LEU A 201 -1.09 5.58 -8.81
N ALA A 202 -1.50 4.60 -9.61
CA ALA A 202 -2.89 4.48 -10.02
C ALA A 202 -3.80 4.31 -8.80
N GLY A 203 -4.81 5.16 -8.70
CA GLY A 203 -5.80 5.14 -7.64
C GLY A 203 -6.70 6.35 -7.71
N ILE A 204 -7.79 6.28 -6.96
CA ILE A 204 -8.71 7.40 -6.71
C ILE A 204 -8.94 7.47 -5.20
N SER A 205 -9.21 8.65 -4.68
CA SER A 205 -9.58 8.84 -3.27
C SER A 205 -10.96 8.24 -2.95
N GLY A 206 -11.78 8.00 -3.99
CA GLY A 206 -13.14 7.53 -3.83
C GLY A 206 -14.08 8.59 -3.29
N ARG A 207 -15.25 8.14 -2.84
CA ARG A 207 -16.25 9.01 -2.21
C ARG A 207 -15.82 9.33 -0.78
N GLN A 208 -15.86 10.60 -0.41
CA GLN A 208 -15.71 11.04 0.98
C GLN A 208 -17.06 10.92 1.68
N ALA A 209 -17.19 9.95 2.57
CA ALA A 209 -18.39 9.69 3.35
C ALA A 209 -18.03 8.83 4.57
N GLN A 210 -18.87 8.89 5.61
CA GLN A 210 -18.74 7.98 6.75
C GLN A 210 -18.91 6.54 6.28
N LEU A 211 -18.22 5.60 6.91
CA LEU A 211 -18.25 4.18 6.52
C LEU A 211 -19.67 3.61 6.42
N LYS A 212 -20.57 4.03 7.33
CA LYS A 212 -21.98 3.60 7.32
C LYS A 212 -22.77 4.04 6.07
N ASP A 213 -22.31 5.09 5.38
CA ASP A 213 -22.95 5.68 4.20
C ASP A 213 -22.25 5.25 2.89
N CYS A 214 -21.19 4.45 2.98
CA CYS A 214 -20.48 3.89 1.85
C CYS A 214 -21.21 2.67 1.29
N THR A 215 -21.15 2.52 -0.02
CA THR A 215 -21.73 1.40 -0.76
C THR A 215 -20.65 0.41 -1.20
N LEU A 216 -21.06 -0.79 -1.59
CA LEU A 216 -20.15 -1.76 -2.21
C LEU A 216 -19.52 -1.19 -3.50
N GLN A 217 -20.26 -0.40 -4.27
CA GLN A 217 -19.75 0.24 -5.49
C GLN A 217 -18.63 1.26 -5.16
N ASP A 218 -18.76 2.01 -4.07
CA ASP A 218 -17.71 2.92 -3.61
C ASP A 218 -16.42 2.14 -3.25
N LEU A 219 -16.57 0.99 -2.58
CA LEU A 219 -15.45 0.09 -2.26
C LEU A 219 -14.81 -0.47 -3.53
N GLU A 220 -15.60 -0.99 -4.46
CA GLU A 220 -15.09 -1.56 -5.72
C GLU A 220 -14.29 -0.53 -6.52
N ALA A 221 -14.74 0.73 -6.54
CA ALA A 221 -14.09 1.80 -7.28
C ALA A 221 -12.64 2.07 -6.79
N VAL A 222 -12.41 2.07 -5.46
CA VAL A 222 -11.06 2.27 -4.89
C VAL A 222 -10.24 0.99 -4.91
N PHE A 223 -10.90 -0.17 -4.77
CA PHE A 223 -10.29 -1.49 -4.74
C PHE A 223 -9.65 -1.87 -6.06
N GLN A 224 -10.31 -1.53 -7.18
CA GLN A 224 -9.88 -1.91 -8.53
C GLN A 224 -8.44 -1.50 -8.82
N ALA A 225 -8.09 -0.25 -8.58
CA ALA A 225 -6.74 0.22 -8.88
C ALA A 225 -5.72 -0.20 -7.79
N LYS A 226 -6.01 0.09 -6.52
CA LYS A 226 -5.03 -0.10 -5.45
C LYS A 226 -4.85 -1.56 -5.06
N VAL A 227 -5.90 -2.35 -4.94
CA VAL A 227 -5.80 -3.75 -4.51
C VAL A 227 -5.56 -4.68 -5.70
N LYS A 228 -6.50 -4.75 -6.64
CA LYS A 228 -6.33 -5.63 -7.81
C LYS A 228 -5.13 -5.19 -8.65
N GLY A 229 -4.97 -3.88 -8.88
CA GLY A 229 -3.87 -3.36 -9.66
C GLY A 229 -2.50 -3.68 -9.06
N SER A 230 -2.29 -3.42 -7.79
CA SER A 230 -1.02 -3.73 -7.14
C SER A 230 -0.74 -5.24 -7.08
N TRP A 231 -1.79 -6.05 -6.91
CA TRP A 231 -1.68 -7.50 -6.96
C TRP A 231 -1.30 -8.01 -8.35
N ASN A 232 -1.92 -7.49 -9.42
CA ASN A 232 -1.56 -7.80 -10.79
C ASN A 232 -0.08 -7.48 -11.07
N LEU A 233 0.36 -6.28 -10.64
CA LEU A 233 1.76 -5.88 -10.79
C LEU A 233 2.71 -6.80 -10.02
N HIS A 234 2.32 -7.21 -8.80
CA HIS A 234 3.08 -8.18 -8.03
C HIS A 234 3.23 -9.50 -8.79
N GLN A 235 2.11 -10.10 -9.21
CA GLN A 235 2.11 -11.39 -9.90
C GLN A 235 2.92 -11.35 -11.21
N LEU A 236 2.71 -10.33 -12.05
CA LEU A 236 3.39 -10.18 -13.33
C LEU A 236 4.89 -9.88 -13.18
N SER A 237 5.31 -9.34 -12.04
CA SER A 237 6.73 -9.07 -11.78
C SER A 237 7.47 -10.20 -11.07
N LEU A 238 6.82 -11.33 -10.76
CA LEU A 238 7.50 -12.49 -10.23
C LEU A 238 8.49 -13.04 -11.28
N GLY A 239 9.74 -13.19 -10.90
CA GLY A 239 10.81 -13.59 -11.82
C GLY A 239 11.45 -12.45 -12.61
N THR A 240 10.92 -11.24 -12.55
CA THR A 240 11.57 -10.04 -13.13
C THR A 240 12.58 -9.46 -12.15
N GLN A 241 13.79 -9.18 -12.64
CA GLN A 241 14.84 -8.56 -11.82
C GLN A 241 14.57 -7.05 -11.69
N LEU A 242 13.70 -6.68 -10.78
CA LEU A 242 13.42 -5.28 -10.47
C LEU A 242 14.46 -4.70 -9.50
N ASP A 243 14.79 -3.42 -9.70
CA ASP A 243 15.50 -2.60 -8.71
C ASP A 243 14.50 -1.88 -7.79
N TYR A 244 13.31 -1.53 -8.33
CA TYR A 244 12.30 -0.76 -7.62
C TYR A 244 10.90 -1.34 -7.82
N PHE A 245 10.16 -1.47 -6.73
CA PHE A 245 8.73 -1.73 -6.73
C PHE A 245 8.10 -0.80 -5.68
N VAL A 246 7.59 0.34 -6.13
CA VAL A 246 7.14 1.42 -5.24
C VAL A 246 5.62 1.53 -5.28
N LEU A 247 5.00 1.45 -4.12
CA LEU A 247 3.56 1.56 -3.92
C LEU A 247 3.22 2.87 -3.21
N PHE A 248 2.43 3.73 -3.86
CA PHE A 248 2.03 5.02 -3.28
C PHE A 248 0.82 4.83 -2.37
N SER A 249 1.11 4.61 -1.09
CA SER A 249 0.15 4.47 0.00
C SER A 249 -0.34 5.85 0.52
N SER A 250 -0.77 5.90 1.76
CA SER A 250 -1.28 7.10 2.43
C SER A 250 -0.96 7.07 3.92
N ALA A 251 -0.73 8.24 4.52
CA ALA A 251 -0.65 8.39 5.97
C ALA A 251 -1.97 7.96 6.67
N GLY A 252 -3.11 8.12 5.99
CA GLY A 252 -4.40 7.63 6.47
C GLY A 252 -4.43 6.12 6.74
N ALA A 253 -3.64 5.33 6.02
CA ALA A 253 -3.48 3.90 6.28
C ALA A 253 -3.00 3.61 7.72
N ILE A 254 -2.25 4.55 8.33
CA ILE A 254 -1.66 4.41 9.67
C ILE A 254 -2.48 5.13 10.73
N TRP A 255 -3.01 6.31 10.43
CA TRP A 255 -3.71 7.16 11.42
C TRP A 255 -5.22 7.05 11.33
N GLY A 256 -5.74 6.66 10.17
CA GLY A 256 -7.14 6.81 9.84
C GLY A 256 -7.53 8.27 9.56
N ALA A 257 -8.55 8.46 8.75
CA ALA A 257 -9.16 9.77 8.55
C ALA A 257 -10.68 9.61 8.42
N LYS A 258 -11.44 10.45 9.14
CA LYS A 258 -12.90 10.45 9.00
C LYS A 258 -13.29 10.64 7.54
N GLU A 259 -14.33 9.94 7.11
CA GLU A 259 -14.88 10.00 5.75
C GLU A 259 -13.94 9.50 4.64
N GLN A 260 -12.79 8.89 5.01
CA GLN A 260 -11.85 8.29 4.06
C GLN A 260 -11.61 6.79 4.30
N GLY A 261 -12.51 6.13 5.02
CA GLY A 261 -12.31 4.76 5.48
C GLY A 261 -12.01 3.76 4.36
N LEU A 262 -12.67 3.86 3.22
CA LEU A 262 -12.41 2.97 2.08
C LEU A 262 -11.03 3.22 1.48
N TYR A 263 -10.63 4.47 1.33
CA TYR A 263 -9.32 4.84 0.79
C TYR A 263 -8.17 4.42 1.72
N ASP A 264 -8.34 4.61 3.01
CA ASP A 264 -7.35 4.21 4.02
C ASP A 264 -7.20 2.69 4.06
N THR A 265 -8.32 1.96 3.97
CA THR A 265 -8.37 0.50 3.90
C THR A 265 -7.54 -0.05 2.72
N VAL A 266 -7.77 0.45 1.51
CA VAL A 266 -7.02 -0.01 0.32
C VAL A 266 -5.57 0.50 0.30
N SER A 267 -5.28 1.60 0.98
CA SER A 267 -3.90 2.09 1.13
C SER A 267 -3.11 1.21 2.10
N HIS A 268 -3.75 0.74 3.18
CA HIS A 268 -3.12 -0.21 4.11
C HIS A 268 -2.81 -1.57 3.45
N TRP A 269 -3.60 -1.98 2.45
CA TRP A 269 -3.26 -3.14 1.62
C TRP A 269 -1.92 -2.95 0.91
N LEU A 270 -1.65 -1.75 0.37
CA LEU A 270 -0.36 -1.48 -0.29
C LEU A 270 0.82 -1.63 0.68
N ASP A 271 0.64 -1.18 1.93
CA ASP A 271 1.67 -1.34 2.97
C ASP A 271 1.90 -2.82 3.29
N ALA A 272 0.83 -3.60 3.43
CA ALA A 272 0.90 -5.05 3.65
C ALA A 272 1.58 -5.77 2.48
N LEU A 273 1.25 -5.41 1.24
CA LEU A 273 1.86 -6.00 0.04
C LEU A 273 3.36 -5.66 -0.06
N ALA A 274 3.75 -4.42 0.25
CA ALA A 274 5.16 -4.03 0.27
C ALA A 274 5.93 -4.85 1.31
N HIS A 275 5.36 -5.02 2.50
CA HIS A 275 5.95 -5.84 3.55
C HIS A 275 6.07 -7.32 3.14
N PHE A 276 5.01 -7.88 2.58
CA PHE A 276 4.99 -9.25 2.06
C PHE A 276 6.07 -9.49 1.00
N ARG A 277 6.22 -8.58 0.03
CA ARG A 277 7.28 -8.65 -0.98
C ARG A 277 8.67 -8.61 -0.34
N HIS A 278 8.86 -7.72 0.64
CA HIS A 278 10.13 -7.63 1.36
C HIS A 278 10.50 -8.93 2.09
N LEU A 279 9.54 -9.58 2.74
CA LEU A 279 9.77 -10.88 3.40
C LEU A 279 10.11 -12.00 2.40
N GLN A 280 9.68 -11.90 1.15
CA GLN A 280 10.05 -12.82 0.08
C GLN A 280 11.40 -12.47 -0.59
N GLY A 281 12.12 -11.46 -0.09
CA GLY A 281 13.36 -10.98 -0.70
C GLY A 281 13.17 -10.25 -2.03
N LEU A 282 11.92 -9.91 -2.37
CA LEU A 282 11.58 -9.14 -3.57
C LEU A 282 11.74 -7.64 -3.31
N PRO A 283 12.09 -6.84 -4.33
CA PRO A 283 12.07 -5.40 -4.22
C PRO A 283 10.70 -4.89 -3.78
N ALA A 284 10.70 -4.06 -2.77
CA ALA A 284 9.57 -3.24 -2.36
C ALA A 284 10.14 -1.96 -1.76
N ASP A 285 9.38 -0.88 -1.75
CA ASP A 285 9.85 0.35 -1.12
C ASP A 285 10.23 0.05 0.33
N ARG A 286 11.51 0.27 0.61
CA ARG A 286 12.10 0.09 1.94
C ARG A 286 12.03 1.37 2.75
N GLN A 287 11.10 2.28 2.47
CA GLN A 287 10.86 3.31 3.46
C GLN A 287 10.75 2.61 4.81
N PRO A 288 11.61 2.94 5.79
CA PRO A 288 11.80 2.08 6.96
C PRO A 288 10.61 2.17 7.92
N TYR A 289 9.42 1.81 7.46
CA TYR A 289 8.36 1.40 8.34
C TYR A 289 8.71 0.00 8.83
N ARG A 290 9.64 -0.05 9.80
CA ARG A 290 9.77 -1.21 10.65
C ARG A 290 8.82 -0.99 11.80
N PRO A 291 7.71 -1.72 11.90
CA PRO A 291 6.93 -1.70 13.13
C PRO A 291 7.86 -2.17 14.25
N ARG A 292 8.29 -1.25 15.11
CA ARG A 292 8.91 -1.63 16.37
C ARG A 292 7.78 -1.84 17.34
N TRP A 293 7.57 -3.08 17.69
CA TRP A 293 6.67 -3.47 18.75
C TRP A 293 7.46 -3.53 20.07
N PRO A 294 7.48 -2.48 20.90
CA PRO A 294 8.06 -2.62 22.22
C PRO A 294 7.25 -3.65 22.98
N SER A 295 7.90 -4.69 23.50
CA SER A 295 7.28 -5.59 24.46
C SER A 295 6.74 -4.74 25.60
N ARG A 296 5.47 -4.91 25.93
CA ARG A 296 4.95 -4.40 27.20
C ARG A 296 5.81 -5.08 28.29
N GLN A 297 6.62 -4.32 29.03
CA GLN A 297 7.14 -4.87 30.28
C GLN A 297 5.92 -5.30 31.09
N PRO A 298 5.86 -6.55 31.57
CA PRO A 298 4.77 -6.95 32.42
C PRO A 298 4.77 -5.95 33.57
N HIS A 299 3.71 -5.14 33.68
CA HIS A 299 3.44 -4.52 34.95
C HIS A 299 3.49 -5.65 35.97
N GLN A 300 4.38 -5.53 36.94
CA GLN A 300 4.36 -6.39 38.11
C GLN A 300 2.98 -6.23 38.74
N SER A 301 2.02 -6.99 38.26
CA SER A 301 0.78 -7.21 38.93
C SER A 301 1.15 -7.95 40.21
N GLY A 302 0.99 -7.24 41.31
CA GLY A 302 1.17 -7.81 42.62
C GLY A 302 0.54 -9.17 42.69
N SER A 303 1.26 -10.11 43.25
CA SER A 303 0.83 -11.43 43.64
C SER A 303 -0.62 -11.38 44.16
N ILE A 304 -1.54 -11.96 43.39
CA ILE A 304 -2.81 -12.41 43.96
C ILE A 304 -2.43 -13.70 44.71
N ALA A 305 -2.15 -13.52 46.00
CA ALA A 305 -2.15 -14.61 46.94
C ALA A 305 -3.62 -15.02 47.15
N GLN A 306 -3.88 -16.32 46.94
CA GLN A 306 -4.96 -17.19 47.36
C GLN A 306 -6.40 -16.68 47.27
#